data_4cdb9a555eec71196abfc9686fcc5156
#
_entry.id   4cdb9a555eec71196abfc9686fcc5156
#
_cell.length_a   1.000
_cell.length_b   1.000
_cell.length_c   1.000
_cell.angle_alpha   90.00
_cell.angle_beta   90.00
_cell.angle_gamma   90.00
#
_symmetry.space_group_name_H-M   'P 1'
#
loop_
_entity.id
_entity.type
_entity.pdbx_description
1 polymer ?
#
loop_
_entity_poly.entity_id
_entity_poly.type
_entity_poly.pdbx_seq_one_letter_code
_entity_poly.pdbx_strand_id
1 'polypeptide(L)'
;DELIKFCKGTGLRRSELGMLKGGDLVTKEEIEREIAAIESVPVQERTPAEEKRLGVLQDTRLFDCKYYIHVRNGKGGRERVSPIIGKNAAQIVERIRSTPSGEKVWQHIHQSADIHGYRAEYATDIYRAHARPIEEIPYDRVNKGTRRKFQSDVYTCRKDESGKKLDKKAMLICSKALGHNRIEVVANN
;
A
#
# COMPACT_ATOMS: atom_id res chain seq x y z
N ASP A 1 12.58 -19.59 1.53
CA ASP A 1 13.13 -18.41 2.22
C ASP A 1 13.03 -17.12 1.37
N GLU A 2 13.30 -17.20 0.06
CA GLU A 2 13.21 -16.04 -0.86
C GLU A 2 11.77 -15.51 -0.99
N LEU A 3 10.78 -16.39 -1.15
CA LEU A 3 9.36 -16.01 -1.22
C LEU A 3 8.89 -15.28 0.06
N ILE A 4 9.33 -15.74 1.21
CA ILE A 4 9.00 -15.11 2.51
C ILE A 4 9.51 -13.66 2.54
N LYS A 5 10.79 -13.46 2.22
CA LYS A 5 11.41 -12.12 2.14
C LYS A 5 10.68 -11.22 1.15
N PHE A 6 10.32 -11.78 -0.01
CA PHE A 6 9.58 -11.08 -1.04
C PHE A 6 8.20 -10.62 -0.56
N CYS A 7 7.44 -11.51 0.07
CA CYS A 7 6.10 -11.20 0.59
C CYS A 7 6.14 -10.13 1.70
N LYS A 8 7.11 -10.24 2.62
CA LYS A 8 7.31 -9.25 3.69
C LYS A 8 7.74 -7.88 3.18
N GLY A 9 8.39 -7.81 2.03
CA GLY A 9 8.82 -6.53 1.43
C GLY A 9 7.82 -5.93 0.44
N THR A 10 6.78 -6.64 0.03
CA THR A 10 5.83 -6.19 -1.01
C THR A 10 4.37 -6.18 -0.58
N GLY A 11 4.01 -6.95 0.43
CA GLY A 11 2.64 -7.07 0.92
C GLY A 11 1.62 -7.56 -0.12
N LEU A 12 2.05 -8.28 -1.15
CA LEU A 12 1.17 -8.81 -2.19
C LEU A 12 0.30 -9.95 -1.67
N ARG A 13 -0.91 -10.08 -2.21
CA ARG A 13 -1.78 -11.24 -1.98
C ARG A 13 -1.29 -12.43 -2.81
N ARG A 14 -1.70 -13.65 -2.42
CA ARG A 14 -1.38 -14.88 -3.17
C ARG A 14 -1.76 -14.78 -4.65
N SER A 15 -2.96 -14.29 -4.95
CA SER A 15 -3.42 -14.10 -6.33
C SER A 15 -2.57 -13.07 -7.09
N GLU A 16 -2.17 -11.99 -6.43
CA GLU A 16 -1.32 -10.94 -7.01
C GLU A 16 0.10 -11.46 -7.29
N LEU A 17 0.68 -12.24 -6.37
CA LEU A 17 1.96 -12.93 -6.57
C LEU A 17 1.92 -13.88 -7.77
N GLY A 18 0.84 -14.65 -7.94
CA GLY A 18 0.68 -15.59 -9.06
C GLY A 18 0.49 -14.92 -10.42
N MET A 19 0.17 -13.63 -10.44
CA MET A 19 0.02 -12.82 -11.66
C MET A 19 1.20 -11.88 -11.92
N LEU A 20 2.08 -11.69 -10.93
CA LEU A 20 3.21 -10.75 -11.02
C LEU A 20 4.18 -11.13 -12.12
N LYS A 21 4.51 -10.16 -12.97
CA LYS A 21 5.43 -10.30 -14.09
C LYS A 21 6.66 -9.40 -13.91
N GLY A 22 7.74 -9.71 -14.63
CA GLY A 22 8.95 -8.89 -14.63
C GLY A 22 8.71 -7.44 -15.04
N GLY A 23 7.75 -7.20 -15.93
CA GLY A 23 7.36 -5.86 -16.38
C GLY A 23 6.48 -5.05 -15.43
N ASP A 24 6.15 -5.58 -14.24
CA ASP A 24 5.33 -4.86 -13.26
C ASP A 24 6.15 -4.04 -12.25
N LEU A 25 7.48 -4.11 -12.33
CA LEU A 25 8.36 -3.23 -11.56
C LEU A 25 8.35 -1.83 -12.15
N VAL A 26 8.13 -0.82 -11.31
CA VAL A 26 8.18 0.60 -11.69
C VAL A 26 9.04 1.39 -10.73
N THR A 27 9.73 2.39 -11.24
CA THR A 27 10.56 3.30 -10.45
C THR A 27 9.78 4.56 -10.07
N LYS A 28 10.24 5.25 -9.03
CA LYS A 28 9.68 6.55 -8.63
C LYS A 28 9.74 7.56 -9.77
N GLU A 29 10.84 7.56 -10.52
CA GLU A 29 11.06 8.48 -11.65
C GLU A 29 10.07 8.21 -12.81
N GLU A 30 9.75 6.96 -13.08
CA GLU A 30 8.73 6.59 -14.08
C GLU A 30 7.35 7.03 -13.64
N ILE A 31 7.00 6.83 -12.36
CA ILE A 31 5.73 7.26 -11.78
C ILE A 31 5.59 8.78 -11.85
N GLU A 32 6.61 9.55 -11.43
CA GLU A 32 6.55 11.02 -11.46
C GLU A 32 6.46 11.56 -12.88
N ARG A 33 7.11 10.92 -13.86
CA ARG A 33 6.95 11.27 -15.28
C ARG A 33 5.52 11.04 -15.78
N GLU A 34 4.90 9.92 -15.41
CA GLU A 34 3.52 9.63 -15.78
C GLU A 34 2.55 10.62 -15.11
N ILE A 35 2.77 10.94 -13.83
CA ILE A 35 1.98 11.98 -13.12
C ILE A 35 2.09 13.31 -13.88
N ALA A 36 3.30 13.76 -14.19
CA ALA A 36 3.50 15.03 -14.89
C ALA A 36 2.83 15.04 -16.26
N ALA A 37 2.87 13.93 -17.00
CA ALA A 37 2.18 13.81 -18.29
C ALA A 37 0.67 13.96 -18.14
N ILE A 38 0.04 13.33 -17.17
CA ILE A 38 -1.41 13.45 -16.94
C ILE A 38 -1.75 14.85 -16.42
N GLU A 39 -0.96 15.42 -15.50
CA GLU A 39 -1.17 16.75 -14.96
C GLU A 39 -1.01 17.86 -16.01
N SER A 40 -0.25 17.63 -17.09
CA SER A 40 -0.13 18.56 -18.22
C SER A 40 -1.41 18.70 -19.05
N VAL A 41 -2.32 17.72 -18.97
CA VAL A 41 -3.66 17.80 -19.60
C VAL A 41 -4.58 18.65 -18.73
N PRO A 42 -5.28 19.66 -19.30
CA PRO A 42 -6.26 20.44 -18.54
C PRO A 42 -7.31 19.56 -17.88
N VAL A 43 -7.71 19.87 -16.65
CA VAL A 43 -8.63 19.04 -15.86
C VAL A 43 -9.92 18.71 -16.62
N GLN A 44 -10.44 19.66 -17.40
CA GLN A 44 -11.67 19.50 -18.18
C GLN A 44 -11.52 18.52 -19.35
N GLU A 45 -10.29 18.26 -19.80
CA GLU A 45 -9.96 17.41 -20.93
C GLU A 45 -9.51 16.01 -20.51
N ARG A 46 -9.27 15.80 -19.21
CA ARG A 46 -8.88 14.49 -18.69
C ARG A 46 -10.01 13.51 -18.74
N THR A 47 -9.70 12.31 -19.18
CA THR A 47 -10.65 11.19 -19.14
C THR A 47 -10.83 10.68 -17.70
N PRO A 48 -11.96 10.03 -17.38
CA PRO A 48 -12.14 9.38 -16.08
C PRO A 48 -11.07 8.32 -15.76
N ALA A 49 -10.51 7.69 -16.78
CA ALA A 49 -9.42 6.71 -16.62
C ALA A 49 -8.12 7.39 -16.20
N GLU A 50 -7.77 8.53 -16.80
CA GLU A 50 -6.60 9.33 -16.43
C GLU A 50 -6.72 9.90 -15.01
N GLU A 51 -7.88 10.41 -14.63
CA GLU A 51 -8.12 10.89 -13.26
C GLU A 51 -7.98 9.76 -12.22
N LYS A 52 -8.54 8.59 -12.53
CA LYS A 52 -8.39 7.41 -11.67
C LYS A 52 -6.92 6.97 -11.58
N ARG A 53 -6.23 6.95 -12.70
CA ARG A 53 -4.80 6.58 -12.76
C ARG A 53 -3.95 7.58 -11.98
N LEU A 54 -4.20 8.87 -12.16
CA LEU A 54 -3.52 9.94 -11.42
C LEU A 54 -3.66 9.74 -9.91
N GLY A 55 -4.87 9.44 -9.41
CA GLY A 55 -5.10 9.18 -7.99
C GLY A 55 -4.29 7.99 -7.47
N VAL A 56 -4.18 6.90 -8.25
CA VAL A 56 -3.37 5.72 -7.90
C VAL A 56 -1.88 6.09 -7.84
N LEU A 57 -1.38 6.85 -8.79
CA LEU A 57 0.02 7.25 -8.85
C LEU A 57 0.38 8.24 -7.74
N GLN A 58 -0.48 9.22 -7.46
CA GLN A 58 -0.26 10.20 -6.40
C GLN A 58 -0.18 9.57 -5.01
N ASP A 59 -0.86 8.44 -4.78
CA ASP A 59 -0.73 7.68 -3.52
C ASP A 59 0.72 7.23 -3.25
N THR A 60 1.56 7.08 -4.27
CA THR A 60 2.98 6.71 -4.10
C THR A 60 3.80 7.78 -3.39
N ARG A 61 3.36 9.04 -3.43
CA ARG A 61 4.01 10.16 -2.74
C ARG A 61 3.91 10.06 -1.21
N LEU A 62 3.07 9.15 -0.70
CA LEU A 62 3.00 8.84 0.73
C LEU A 62 4.20 8.01 1.22
N PHE A 63 5.01 7.46 0.31
CA PHE A 63 6.11 6.54 0.63
C PHE A 63 7.46 7.12 0.18
N ASP A 64 8.47 6.93 1.02
CA ASP A 64 9.86 7.22 0.65
C ASP A 64 10.54 5.96 0.12
N CYS A 65 10.12 5.56 -1.09
CA CYS A 65 10.61 4.37 -1.78
C CYS A 65 11.08 4.72 -3.20
N LYS A 66 12.08 3.97 -3.68
CA LYS A 66 12.59 4.10 -5.05
C LYS A 66 11.86 3.19 -6.03
N TYR A 67 11.38 2.05 -5.56
CA TYR A 67 10.79 1.01 -6.39
C TYR A 67 9.41 0.60 -5.88
N TYR A 68 8.54 0.31 -6.84
CA TYR A 68 7.15 -0.08 -6.60
C TYR A 68 6.77 -1.24 -7.52
N ILE A 69 5.72 -1.94 -7.15
CA ILE A 69 5.08 -2.96 -7.99
C ILE A 69 3.72 -2.43 -8.45
N HIS A 70 3.52 -2.41 -9.75
CA HIS A 70 2.23 -2.10 -10.35
C HIS A 70 1.31 -3.33 -10.27
N VAL A 71 0.36 -3.31 -9.35
CA VAL A 71 -0.69 -4.33 -9.23
C VAL A 71 -1.87 -3.92 -10.09
N ARG A 72 -1.96 -4.48 -11.31
CA ARG A 72 -2.98 -4.11 -12.31
C ARG A 72 -4.38 -4.59 -11.94
N ASN A 73 -4.47 -5.78 -11.37
CA ASN A 73 -5.75 -6.42 -11.09
C ASN A 73 -5.75 -6.99 -9.66
N GLY A 74 -5.85 -6.12 -8.67
CA GLY A 74 -6.00 -6.50 -7.27
C GLY A 74 -7.41 -7.01 -6.95
N LYS A 75 -7.68 -7.28 -5.67
CA LYS A 75 -9.00 -7.75 -5.22
C LYS A 75 -10.11 -6.79 -5.65
N GLY A 76 -11.09 -7.32 -6.38
CA GLY A 76 -12.19 -6.54 -6.94
C GLY A 76 -11.79 -5.67 -8.15
N GLY A 77 -10.77 -6.10 -8.92
CA GLY A 77 -10.32 -5.39 -10.12
C GLY A 77 -9.60 -4.06 -9.84
N ARG A 78 -9.14 -3.84 -8.60
CA ARG A 78 -8.53 -2.57 -8.21
C ARG A 78 -7.06 -2.54 -8.57
N GLU A 79 -6.69 -1.47 -9.25
CA GLU A 79 -5.32 -1.12 -9.52
C GLU A 79 -4.69 -0.42 -8.31
N ARG A 80 -3.41 -0.68 -8.07
CA ARG A 80 -2.58 0.08 -7.11
C ARG A 80 -1.11 -0.02 -7.46
N VAL A 81 -0.33 0.84 -6.86
CA VAL A 81 1.13 0.79 -6.90
C VAL A 81 1.63 0.53 -5.48
N SER A 82 2.20 -0.65 -5.25
CA SER A 82 2.64 -1.11 -3.93
C SER A 82 4.12 -0.79 -3.71
N PRO A 83 4.51 -0.08 -2.64
CA PRO A 83 5.91 0.20 -2.36
C PRO A 83 6.69 -1.06 -2.00
N ILE A 84 7.94 -1.16 -2.46
CA ILE A 84 8.89 -2.20 -2.04
C ILE A 84 9.69 -1.64 -0.87
N ILE A 85 9.54 -2.27 0.30
CA ILE A 85 10.13 -1.79 1.56
C ILE A 85 11.06 -2.81 2.21
N GLY A 86 11.80 -2.34 3.22
CA GLY A 86 12.60 -3.15 4.11
C GLY A 86 13.97 -3.54 3.55
N LYS A 87 14.75 -4.23 4.39
CA LYS A 87 16.15 -4.57 4.10
C LYS A 87 16.37 -5.49 2.90
N ASN A 88 15.34 -6.20 2.47
CA ASN A 88 15.40 -7.12 1.33
C ASN A 88 14.98 -6.45 0.00
N ALA A 89 14.72 -5.16 -0.02
CA ALA A 89 14.24 -4.45 -1.21
C ALA A 89 15.13 -4.66 -2.43
N ALA A 90 16.45 -4.63 -2.27
CA ALA A 90 17.40 -4.86 -3.36
C ALA A 90 17.26 -6.27 -3.97
N GLN A 91 17.10 -7.31 -3.13
CA GLN A 91 16.91 -8.68 -3.59
C GLN A 91 15.57 -8.86 -4.32
N ILE A 92 14.52 -8.21 -3.82
CA ILE A 92 13.19 -8.21 -4.44
C ILE A 92 13.24 -7.57 -5.82
N VAL A 93 13.87 -6.41 -5.93
CA VAL A 93 14.04 -5.69 -7.20
C VAL A 93 14.84 -6.53 -8.19
N GLU A 94 15.94 -7.13 -7.77
CA GLU A 94 16.78 -7.98 -8.60
C GLU A 94 16.00 -9.21 -9.12
N ARG A 95 15.22 -9.85 -8.26
CA ARG A 95 14.36 -10.97 -8.64
C ARG A 95 13.38 -10.58 -9.76
N ILE A 96 12.73 -9.41 -9.64
CA ILE A 96 11.78 -8.95 -10.64
C ILE A 96 12.50 -8.58 -11.95
N ARG A 97 13.62 -7.87 -11.87
CA ARG A 97 14.42 -7.43 -13.03
C ARG A 97 15.03 -8.58 -13.83
N SER A 98 15.45 -9.64 -13.15
CA SER A 98 15.98 -10.84 -13.80
C SER A 98 14.90 -11.68 -14.48
N THR A 99 13.62 -11.36 -14.27
CA THR A 99 12.49 -12.01 -14.93
C THR A 99 12.12 -11.25 -16.19
N PRO A 100 11.99 -11.89 -17.36
CA PRO A 100 11.51 -11.24 -18.58
C PRO A 100 10.17 -10.56 -18.38
N SER A 101 9.97 -9.42 -19.04
CA SER A 101 8.80 -8.54 -18.82
C SER A 101 7.44 -9.24 -18.91
N GLY A 102 7.30 -10.22 -19.83
CA GLY A 102 6.07 -10.98 -20.04
C GLY A 102 5.92 -12.19 -19.13
N GLU A 103 6.98 -12.62 -18.44
CA GLU A 103 7.02 -13.85 -17.67
C GLU A 103 6.65 -13.63 -16.20
N LYS A 104 6.15 -14.67 -15.57
CA LYS A 104 5.81 -14.65 -14.15
C LYS A 104 7.07 -14.70 -13.29
N VAL A 105 7.13 -13.82 -12.28
CA VAL A 105 8.19 -13.82 -11.26
C VAL A 105 8.16 -15.09 -10.41
N TRP A 106 6.95 -15.61 -10.16
CA TRP A 106 6.73 -16.85 -9.42
C TRP A 106 5.92 -17.85 -10.27
N GLN A 107 6.56 -18.93 -10.70
CA GLN A 107 5.90 -20.00 -11.44
C GLN A 107 5.02 -20.85 -10.53
N HIS A 108 5.43 -21.03 -9.28
CA HIS A 108 4.70 -21.79 -8.28
C HIS A 108 4.78 -21.10 -6.91
N ILE A 109 3.65 -21.05 -6.21
CA ILE A 109 3.55 -20.57 -4.83
C ILE A 109 2.98 -21.69 -3.98
N HIS A 110 3.81 -22.22 -3.08
CA HIS A 110 3.41 -23.36 -2.25
C HIS A 110 2.16 -23.04 -1.43
N GLN A 111 1.20 -23.96 -1.37
CA GLN A 111 -0.09 -23.72 -0.71
C GLN A 111 0.04 -23.44 0.79
N SER A 112 1.05 -24.06 1.46
CA SER A 112 1.31 -23.86 2.89
C SER A 112 2.01 -22.54 3.23
N ALA A 113 2.42 -21.73 2.24
CA ALA A 113 3.03 -20.43 2.53
C ALA A 113 2.02 -19.48 3.19
N ASP A 114 2.36 -18.95 4.35
CA ASP A 114 1.50 -18.02 5.09
C ASP A 114 1.59 -16.59 4.52
N ILE A 115 1.07 -16.44 3.28
CA ILE A 115 1.07 -15.13 2.60
C ILE A 115 0.30 -14.07 3.39
N HIS A 116 -0.72 -14.48 4.14
CA HIS A 116 -1.53 -13.55 4.94
C HIS A 116 -0.72 -13.00 6.11
N GLY A 117 -0.02 -13.85 6.85
CA GLY A 117 0.86 -13.44 7.93
C GLY A 117 2.01 -12.53 7.46
N TYR A 118 2.65 -12.86 6.34
CA TYR A 118 3.72 -12.01 5.78
C TYR A 118 3.20 -10.63 5.34
N ARG A 119 1.97 -10.59 4.84
CA ARG A 119 1.32 -9.33 4.50
C ARG A 119 0.94 -8.50 5.73
N ALA A 120 0.60 -9.14 6.84
CA ALA A 120 0.37 -8.46 8.13
C ALA A 120 1.67 -7.86 8.68
N GLU A 121 2.79 -8.57 8.58
CA GLU A 121 4.11 -8.03 8.92
C GLU A 121 4.46 -6.80 8.08
N TYR A 122 4.27 -6.86 6.75
CA TYR A 122 4.46 -5.72 5.86
C TYR A 122 3.61 -4.51 6.27
N ALA A 123 2.34 -4.72 6.61
CA ALA A 123 1.46 -3.66 7.08
C ALA A 123 1.97 -3.03 8.39
N THR A 124 2.46 -3.87 9.31
CA THR A 124 3.03 -3.44 10.58
C THR A 124 4.28 -2.58 10.36
N ASP A 125 5.15 -2.96 9.43
CA ASP A 125 6.37 -2.21 9.12
C ASP A 125 6.05 -0.84 8.52
N ILE A 126 5.08 -0.77 7.59
CA ILE A 126 4.60 0.52 7.05
C ILE A 126 3.98 1.36 8.17
N TYR A 127 3.14 0.78 9.00
CA TYR A 127 2.52 1.51 10.11
C TYR A 127 3.59 2.10 11.03
N ARG A 128 4.57 1.31 11.46
CA ARG A 128 5.65 1.76 12.36
C ARG A 128 6.51 2.87 11.75
N ALA A 129 6.74 2.82 10.44
CA ALA A 129 7.51 3.85 9.73
C ALA A 129 6.81 5.21 9.66
N HIS A 130 5.46 5.24 9.80
CA HIS A 130 4.66 6.45 9.58
C HIS A 130 3.87 6.88 10.83
N ALA A 131 3.76 6.02 11.85
CA ALA A 131 2.98 6.31 13.04
C ALA A 131 3.63 7.40 13.89
N ARG A 132 2.84 8.39 14.26
CA ARG A 132 3.21 9.40 15.26
C ARG A 132 2.98 8.84 16.66
N PRO A 133 3.74 9.27 17.67
CA PRO A 133 3.40 9.00 19.08
C PRO A 133 1.97 9.45 19.36
N ILE A 134 1.19 8.60 20.00
CA ILE A 134 -0.25 8.88 20.24
C ILE A 134 -0.43 10.15 21.08
N GLU A 135 0.50 10.41 21.98
CA GLU A 135 0.52 11.58 22.89
C GLU A 135 0.70 12.89 22.13
N GLU A 136 1.35 12.85 20.96
CA GLU A 136 1.63 14.01 20.10
C GLU A 136 0.49 14.29 19.12
N ILE A 137 -0.48 13.38 18.98
CA ILE A 137 -1.61 13.57 18.08
C ILE A 137 -2.63 14.49 18.74
N PRO A 138 -2.97 15.64 18.12
CA PRO A 138 -3.96 16.55 18.66
C PRO A 138 -5.30 15.82 18.87
N TYR A 139 -5.78 15.82 20.10
CA TYR A 139 -7.10 15.31 20.44
C TYR A 139 -8.11 16.43 20.31
N ASP A 140 -8.73 16.55 19.17
CA ASP A 140 -9.75 17.57 18.94
C ASP A 140 -11.07 17.20 19.64
N ARG A 141 -11.37 17.89 20.75
CA ARG A 141 -12.64 17.82 21.48
C ARG A 141 -13.65 18.91 21.03
N VAL A 142 -13.33 19.67 20.01
CA VAL A 142 -14.04 20.92 19.65
C VAL A 142 -15.49 20.68 19.18
N ASN A 143 -15.88 19.45 18.84
CA ASN A 143 -17.23 19.14 18.38
C ASN A 143 -18.21 18.68 19.49
N LYS A 144 -18.01 19.07 20.73
CA LYS A 144 -19.04 18.93 21.75
C LYS A 144 -20.26 19.78 21.36
N GLY A 145 -21.32 19.14 20.91
CA GLY A 145 -22.59 19.82 20.63
C GLY A 145 -23.03 19.86 19.18
N THR A 146 -22.19 19.51 18.21
CA THR A 146 -22.64 19.31 16.83
C THR A 146 -22.95 17.82 16.59
N ARG A 147 -24.04 17.52 15.88
CA ARG A 147 -24.41 16.15 15.47
C ARG A 147 -23.40 15.53 14.46
N ARG A 148 -22.28 16.18 14.20
CA ARG A 148 -21.20 15.67 13.34
C ARG A 148 -20.40 14.63 14.12
N LYS A 149 -20.16 13.47 13.51
CA LYS A 149 -19.28 12.44 14.06
C LYS A 149 -17.93 13.07 14.39
N PHE A 150 -17.48 12.87 15.62
CA PHE A 150 -16.17 13.27 16.10
C PHE A 150 -15.07 12.65 15.22
N GLN A 151 -14.29 13.47 14.57
CA GLN A 151 -13.17 13.04 13.72
C GLN A 151 -11.86 13.23 14.50
N SER A 152 -11.51 12.24 15.29
CA SER A 152 -10.17 12.17 15.87
C SER A 152 -9.19 11.52 14.89
N ASP A 153 -7.95 12.00 14.85
CA ASP A 153 -6.83 11.32 14.16
C ASP A 153 -6.37 10.05 14.90
N VAL A 154 -6.92 9.80 16.09
CA VAL A 154 -6.69 8.58 16.86
C VAL A 154 -7.82 7.57 16.61
N TYR A 155 -7.46 6.36 16.23
CA TYR A 155 -8.37 5.21 16.16
C TYR A 155 -8.25 4.41 17.46
N THR A 156 -9.38 4.07 18.06
CA THR A 156 -9.42 3.18 19.22
C THR A 156 -9.93 1.83 18.76
N CYS A 157 -9.10 0.80 18.92
CA CYS A 157 -9.44 -0.58 18.57
C CYS A 157 -10.61 -1.09 19.40
N ARG A 158 -11.38 -2.00 18.80
CA ARG A 158 -12.51 -2.71 19.42
C ARG A 158 -12.20 -4.20 19.38
N LYS A 159 -12.99 -5.00 20.07
CA LYS A 159 -12.84 -6.45 20.19
C LYS A 159 -11.55 -6.85 20.94
N ASP A 160 -10.77 -7.77 20.40
CA ASP A 160 -9.64 -8.43 21.08
C ASP A 160 -8.53 -7.47 21.52
N GLU A 161 -8.35 -6.36 20.80
CA GLU A 161 -7.41 -5.28 21.14
C GLU A 161 -8.12 -4.02 21.69
N SER A 162 -9.27 -4.20 22.34
CA SER A 162 -10.08 -3.08 22.86
C SER A 162 -9.26 -2.12 23.70
N GLY A 163 -9.37 -0.84 23.38
CA GLY A 163 -8.66 0.25 24.08
C GLY A 163 -7.30 0.62 23.48
N LYS A 164 -6.69 -0.22 22.63
CA LYS A 164 -5.47 0.12 21.93
C LYS A 164 -5.72 1.29 20.98
N LYS A 165 -4.85 2.27 21.03
CA LYS A 165 -4.93 3.50 20.21
C LYS A 165 -3.95 3.44 19.06
N LEU A 166 -4.38 3.84 17.87
CA LEU A 166 -3.60 3.86 16.64
C LEU A 166 -3.73 5.20 15.94
N ASP A 167 -2.67 5.60 15.23
CA ASP A 167 -2.65 6.79 14.37
C ASP A 167 -3.42 6.52 13.06
N LYS A 168 -4.54 7.22 12.86
CA LYS A 168 -5.36 7.07 11.65
C LYS A 168 -4.63 7.44 10.36
N LYS A 169 -3.72 8.41 10.39
CA LYS A 169 -2.94 8.77 9.19
C LYS A 169 -2.03 7.62 8.78
N ALA A 170 -1.31 7.03 9.74
CA ALA A 170 -0.48 5.86 9.46
C ALA A 170 -1.32 4.66 8.98
N MET A 171 -2.50 4.42 9.57
CA MET A 171 -3.43 3.39 9.10
C MET A 171 -3.91 3.65 7.67
N LEU A 172 -4.15 4.90 7.29
CA LEU A 172 -4.54 5.25 5.93
C LEU A 172 -3.41 4.94 4.94
N ILE A 173 -2.17 5.27 5.29
CA ILE A 173 -0.98 4.95 4.47
C ILE A 173 -0.85 3.43 4.27
N CYS A 174 -0.99 2.64 5.35
CA CYS A 174 -1.04 1.18 5.24
C CYS A 174 -2.17 0.71 4.33
N SER A 175 -3.36 1.27 4.48
CA SER A 175 -4.52 0.93 3.68
C SER A 175 -4.25 1.14 2.19
N LYS A 176 -3.59 2.25 1.82
CA LYS A 176 -3.20 2.55 0.44
C LYS A 176 -2.18 1.54 -0.11
N ALA A 177 -1.12 1.24 0.64
CA ALA A 177 -0.13 0.24 0.25
C ALA A 177 -0.75 -1.15 0.03
N LEU A 178 -1.70 -1.53 0.87
CA LEU A 178 -2.38 -2.81 0.80
C LEU A 178 -3.54 -2.86 -0.21
N GLY A 179 -3.93 -1.73 -0.80
CA GLY A 179 -5.10 -1.64 -1.68
C GLY A 179 -6.42 -1.88 -0.96
N HIS A 180 -6.53 -1.40 0.28
CA HIS A 180 -7.77 -1.33 1.04
C HIS A 180 -8.35 0.08 0.98
N ASN A 181 -9.69 0.19 1.02
CA ASN A 181 -10.37 1.49 1.10
C ASN A 181 -10.89 1.80 2.50
N ARG A 182 -10.60 0.93 3.48
CA ARG A 182 -11.09 1.06 4.85
C ARG A 182 -9.94 0.91 5.83
N ILE A 183 -9.81 1.88 6.71
CA ILE A 183 -8.80 1.91 7.77
C ILE A 183 -8.98 0.74 8.73
N GLU A 184 -10.23 0.37 9.02
CA GLU A 184 -10.60 -0.70 9.96
C GLU A 184 -10.02 -2.07 9.60
N VAL A 185 -9.73 -2.34 8.32
CA VAL A 185 -9.12 -3.59 7.87
C VAL A 185 -7.68 -3.71 8.33
N VAL A 186 -6.99 -2.59 8.53
CA VAL A 186 -5.59 -2.56 9.00
C VAL A 186 -5.49 -2.84 10.50
N ALA A 187 -6.50 -2.49 11.27
CA ALA A 187 -6.55 -2.72 12.72
C ALA A 187 -6.78 -4.19 13.12
N ASN A 188 -7.19 -5.04 12.17
CA ASN A 188 -7.53 -6.45 12.41
C ASN A 188 -6.52 -7.42 11.74
N ASN A 189 -5.36 -6.92 11.30
CA ASN A 189 -4.26 -7.73 10.75
C ASN A 189 -3.07 -7.73 11.77
#